data_74d2ee03d822740ff2b105165301a2a5
#
_entry.id   74d2ee03d822740ff2b105165301a2a5
#
_cell.length_a   1.000
_cell.length_b   1.000
_cell.length_c   1.000
_cell.angle_alpha   90.00
_cell.angle_beta   90.00
_cell.angle_gamma   90.00
#
_symmetry.space_group_name_H-M   'P 1'
#
loop_
_entity.id
_entity.type
_entity.pdbx_description
1 polymer ?
#
loop_
_entity_poly.entity_id
_entity_poly.type
_entity_poly.pdbx_seq_one_letter_code
_entity_poly.pdbx_strand_id
1 'polypeptide(L)'
;MRFVRLTAPEFKLEPHLVLAFIATESNFNPAAVSPKNAQGLMQLIPETAARFGVRNAMDPTQNVRGGMAYLRWLLARYQGDVVLAAAAYNAGEGAVDRYLGVPPYAETRQYVWKIVQAAGGMLNHPFDAAASAVSDNMPIMRRPWRLR
;
A
#
# COMPACT_ATOMS: atom_id res chain seq x y z
N MET A 1 7.50 -15.36 3.99
CA MET A 1 7.54 -15.74 2.55
C MET A 1 8.90 -15.44 1.96
N ARG A 2 9.52 -16.45 1.43
CA ARG A 2 10.83 -16.31 0.80
C ARG A 2 10.79 -15.37 -0.42
N PHE A 3 9.76 -15.51 -1.25
CA PHE A 3 9.59 -14.67 -2.44
C PHE A 3 9.59 -13.18 -2.10
N VAL A 4 8.86 -12.79 -1.05
CA VAL A 4 8.81 -11.38 -0.61
C VAL A 4 10.19 -10.90 -0.18
N ARG A 5 10.92 -11.71 0.59
CA ARG A 5 12.25 -11.33 1.08
C ARG A 5 13.25 -11.14 -0.05
N LEU A 6 13.11 -11.93 -1.13
CA LEU A 6 13.98 -11.82 -2.30
C LEU A 6 13.58 -10.68 -3.21
N THR A 7 12.30 -10.36 -3.29
CA THR A 7 11.75 -9.41 -4.27
C THR A 7 11.59 -7.99 -3.72
N ALA A 8 11.26 -7.85 -2.43
CA ALA A 8 11.03 -6.53 -1.83
C ALA A 8 12.21 -5.55 -2.03
N PRO A 9 13.48 -5.98 -1.94
CA PRO A 9 14.61 -5.08 -2.21
C PRO A 9 14.61 -4.47 -3.61
N GLU A 10 14.10 -5.19 -4.62
CA GLU A 10 13.98 -4.65 -5.99
C GLU A 10 13.08 -3.41 -6.02
N PHE A 11 12.10 -3.35 -5.13
CA PHE A 11 11.19 -2.21 -4.98
C PHE A 11 11.64 -1.25 -3.88
N LYS A 12 12.83 -1.46 -3.29
CA LYS A 12 13.34 -0.68 -2.17
C LYS A 12 12.37 -0.69 -0.97
N LEU A 13 11.72 -1.82 -0.75
CA LEU A 13 10.78 -2.03 0.35
C LEU A 13 11.35 -2.97 1.39
N GLU A 14 11.07 -2.64 2.67
CA GLU A 14 11.32 -3.56 3.77
C GLU A 14 10.39 -4.76 3.67
N PRO A 15 10.92 -5.99 3.66
CA PRO A 15 10.07 -7.18 3.60
C PRO A 15 9.02 -7.24 4.70
N HIS A 16 9.34 -6.80 5.91
CA HIS A 16 8.40 -6.77 7.04
C HIS A 16 7.16 -5.95 6.74
N LEU A 17 7.32 -4.82 6.04
CA LEU A 17 6.19 -3.98 5.68
C LEU A 17 5.31 -4.68 4.66
N VAL A 18 5.91 -5.27 3.62
CA VAL A 18 5.16 -6.02 2.60
C VAL A 18 4.41 -7.18 3.23
N LEU A 19 5.06 -7.94 4.11
CA LEU A 19 4.42 -9.06 4.82
C LEU A 19 3.25 -8.59 5.68
N ALA A 20 3.35 -7.40 6.29
CA ALA A 20 2.25 -6.82 7.06
C ALA A 20 1.01 -6.58 6.18
N PHE A 21 1.21 -6.08 4.94
CA PHE A 21 0.12 -5.91 3.99
C PHE A 21 -0.49 -7.24 3.58
N ILE A 22 0.33 -8.23 3.25
CA ILE A 22 -0.16 -9.56 2.85
C ILE A 22 -0.95 -10.21 3.99
N ALA A 23 -0.43 -10.17 5.20
CA ALA A 23 -1.11 -10.73 6.37
C ALA A 23 -2.48 -10.07 6.59
N THR A 24 -2.53 -8.74 6.50
CA THR A 24 -3.75 -7.97 6.74
C THR A 24 -4.76 -8.16 5.61
N GLU A 25 -4.31 -8.20 4.36
CA GLU A 25 -5.19 -8.28 3.20
C GLU A 25 -5.77 -9.68 2.98
N SER A 26 -4.96 -10.70 3.06
CA SER A 26 -5.37 -12.05 2.63
C SER A 26 -5.06 -13.14 3.64
N ASN A 27 -4.35 -12.81 4.72
CA ASN A 27 -3.79 -13.81 5.62
C ASN A 27 -3.01 -14.89 4.86
N PHE A 28 -2.21 -14.45 3.86
CA PHE A 28 -1.39 -15.31 3.02
C PHE A 28 -2.19 -16.30 2.14
N ASN A 29 -3.46 -16.00 1.85
CA ASN A 29 -4.27 -16.82 0.95
C ASN A 29 -4.18 -16.29 -0.49
N PRO A 30 -3.47 -16.98 -1.40
CA PRO A 30 -3.32 -16.52 -2.79
C PRO A 30 -4.62 -16.58 -3.59
N ALA A 31 -5.63 -17.31 -3.10
CA ALA A 31 -6.93 -17.43 -3.74
C ALA A 31 -7.98 -16.46 -3.20
N ALA A 32 -7.60 -15.56 -2.28
CA ALA A 32 -8.56 -14.64 -1.64
C ALA A 32 -9.17 -13.69 -2.66
N VAL A 33 -10.50 -13.53 -2.60
CA VAL A 33 -11.26 -12.57 -3.40
C VAL A 33 -12.26 -11.89 -2.49
N SER A 34 -12.22 -10.55 -2.42
CA SER A 34 -13.14 -9.78 -1.60
C SER A 34 -14.47 -9.50 -2.31
N PRO A 35 -15.52 -9.05 -1.58
CA PRO A 35 -16.77 -8.62 -2.21
C PRO A 35 -16.60 -7.50 -3.23
N LYS A 36 -15.55 -6.70 -3.12
CA LYS A 36 -15.22 -5.62 -4.07
C LYS A 36 -14.30 -6.08 -5.20
N ASN A 37 -14.13 -7.39 -5.34
CA ASN A 37 -13.25 -8.00 -6.35
C ASN A 37 -11.78 -7.65 -6.18
N ALA A 38 -11.33 -7.38 -4.97
CA ALA A 38 -9.92 -7.35 -4.66
C ALA A 38 -9.38 -8.78 -4.65
N GLN A 39 -8.26 -9.02 -5.30
CA GLN A 39 -7.79 -10.37 -5.63
C GLN A 39 -6.39 -10.64 -5.10
N GLY A 40 -6.19 -11.85 -4.61
CA GLY A 40 -4.90 -12.43 -4.32
C GLY A 40 -4.26 -11.96 -3.02
N LEU A 41 -2.98 -12.25 -2.89
CA LEU A 41 -2.21 -12.03 -1.65
C LEU A 41 -2.25 -10.58 -1.17
N MET A 42 -2.14 -9.61 -2.06
CA MET A 42 -2.15 -8.19 -1.73
C MET A 42 -3.46 -7.49 -2.08
N GLN A 43 -4.49 -8.26 -2.45
CA GLN A 43 -5.86 -7.77 -2.68
C GLN A 43 -5.91 -6.61 -3.64
N LEU A 44 -5.45 -6.83 -4.87
CA LEU A 44 -5.50 -5.83 -5.92
C LEU A 44 -6.86 -5.82 -6.60
N ILE A 45 -7.49 -4.65 -6.67
CA ILE A 45 -8.68 -4.47 -7.51
C ILE A 45 -8.23 -4.39 -8.98
N PRO A 46 -9.11 -4.74 -9.95
CA PRO A 46 -8.71 -4.78 -11.36
C PRO A 46 -8.08 -3.48 -11.89
N GLU A 47 -8.60 -2.33 -11.46
CA GLU A 47 -8.07 -1.03 -11.88
C GLU A 47 -6.64 -0.82 -11.42
N THR A 48 -6.33 -1.17 -10.17
CA THR A 48 -4.97 -1.07 -9.63
C THR A 48 -4.05 -2.07 -10.30
N ALA A 49 -4.51 -3.31 -10.51
CA ALA A 49 -3.76 -4.33 -11.21
C ALA A 49 -3.35 -3.85 -12.61
N ALA A 50 -4.29 -3.32 -13.37
CA ALA A 50 -4.03 -2.79 -14.71
C ALA A 50 -3.03 -1.64 -14.69
N ARG A 51 -3.16 -0.74 -13.72
CA ARG A 51 -2.29 0.43 -13.55
C ARG A 51 -0.83 0.04 -13.34
N PHE A 52 -0.58 -1.05 -12.64
CA PHE A 52 0.78 -1.53 -12.34
C PHE A 52 1.21 -2.73 -13.17
N GLY A 53 0.55 -2.96 -14.32
CA GLY A 53 0.97 -3.94 -15.31
C GLY A 53 0.72 -5.39 -14.91
N VAL A 54 -0.19 -5.63 -13.99
CA VAL A 54 -0.58 -6.98 -13.58
C VAL A 54 -1.62 -7.51 -14.54
N ARG A 55 -1.28 -8.59 -15.27
CA ARG A 55 -2.18 -9.23 -16.23
C ARG A 55 -3.13 -10.21 -15.57
N ASN A 56 -2.64 -10.95 -14.57
CA ASN A 56 -3.41 -11.92 -13.82
C ASN A 56 -3.17 -11.69 -12.33
N ALA A 57 -4.12 -11.00 -11.69
CA ALA A 57 -4.02 -10.69 -10.27
C ALA A 57 -4.13 -11.93 -9.36
N MET A 58 -4.60 -13.05 -9.88
CA MET A 58 -4.65 -14.31 -9.14
C MET A 58 -3.33 -15.09 -9.22
N ASP A 59 -2.41 -14.70 -10.10
CA ASP A 59 -1.05 -15.26 -10.09
C ASP A 59 -0.27 -14.64 -8.92
N PRO A 60 0.22 -15.45 -7.96
CA PRO A 60 0.85 -14.92 -6.75
C PRO A 60 2.05 -14.02 -7.03
N THR A 61 2.90 -14.40 -7.98
CA THR A 61 4.08 -13.61 -8.34
C THR A 61 3.69 -12.25 -8.90
N GLN A 62 2.77 -12.22 -9.87
CA GLN A 62 2.29 -10.96 -10.45
C GLN A 62 1.58 -10.10 -9.41
N ASN A 63 0.76 -10.73 -8.56
CA ASN A 63 0.01 -10.02 -7.53
C ASN A 63 0.96 -9.29 -6.56
N VAL A 64 1.93 -10.01 -6.02
CA VAL A 64 2.86 -9.44 -5.03
C VAL A 64 3.72 -8.35 -5.66
N ARG A 65 4.22 -8.56 -6.89
CA ARG A 65 4.99 -7.53 -7.58
C ARG A 65 4.15 -6.28 -7.84
N GLY A 66 2.90 -6.45 -8.28
CA GLY A 66 1.98 -5.33 -8.48
C GLY A 66 1.65 -4.59 -7.20
N GLY A 67 1.40 -5.34 -6.14
CA GLY A 67 1.15 -4.77 -4.81
C GLY A 67 2.34 -3.99 -4.26
N MET A 68 3.56 -4.52 -4.46
CA MET A 68 4.79 -3.83 -4.09
C MET A 68 4.97 -2.54 -4.90
N ALA A 69 4.67 -2.57 -6.20
CA ALA A 69 4.76 -1.38 -7.04
C ALA A 69 3.78 -0.30 -6.58
N TYR A 70 2.56 -0.67 -6.24
CA TYR A 70 1.58 0.27 -5.70
C TYR A 70 2.01 0.82 -4.34
N LEU A 71 2.46 -0.04 -3.44
CA LEU A 71 2.95 0.39 -2.14
C LEU A 71 4.14 1.35 -2.26
N ARG A 72 5.10 1.04 -3.12
CA ARG A 72 6.23 1.94 -3.41
C ARG A 72 5.75 3.29 -3.92
N TRP A 73 4.79 3.31 -4.82
CA TRP A 73 4.20 4.54 -5.35
C TRP A 73 3.53 5.35 -4.24
N LEU A 74 2.79 4.70 -3.35
CA LEU A 74 2.13 5.36 -2.23
C LEU A 74 3.13 5.93 -1.22
N LEU A 75 4.18 5.18 -0.91
CA LEU A 75 5.23 5.66 -0.01
C LEU A 75 5.94 6.88 -0.59
N ALA A 76 6.17 6.91 -1.89
CA ALA A 76 6.73 8.09 -2.55
C ALA A 76 5.76 9.27 -2.48
N ARG A 77 4.47 9.03 -2.75
CA ARG A 77 3.43 10.08 -2.70
C ARG A 77 3.31 10.71 -1.32
N TYR A 78 3.40 9.91 -0.27
CA TYR A 78 3.24 10.37 1.10
C TYR A 78 4.57 10.49 1.86
N GLN A 79 5.66 10.56 1.14
CA GLN A 79 7.00 10.82 1.67
C GLN A 79 7.40 9.86 2.81
N GLY A 80 7.14 8.58 2.60
CA GLY A 80 7.51 7.52 3.53
C GLY A 80 6.59 7.35 4.73
N ASP A 81 5.45 8.03 4.75
CA ASP A 81 4.48 7.91 5.84
C ASP A 81 3.69 6.61 5.70
N VAL A 82 3.97 5.64 6.57
CA VAL A 82 3.34 4.32 6.54
C VAL A 82 1.85 4.41 6.85
N VAL A 83 1.45 5.29 7.76
CA VAL A 83 0.03 5.47 8.12
C VAL A 83 -0.77 5.92 6.90
N LEU A 84 -0.28 6.91 6.17
CA LEU A 84 -0.96 7.41 4.97
C LEU A 84 -0.92 6.42 3.82
N ALA A 85 0.21 5.77 3.61
CA ALA A 85 0.32 4.75 2.56
C ALA A 85 -0.66 3.61 2.83
N ALA A 86 -0.78 3.16 4.07
CA ALA A 86 -1.74 2.13 4.45
C ALA A 86 -3.20 2.60 4.27
N ALA A 87 -3.50 3.82 4.70
CA ALA A 87 -4.84 4.38 4.53
C ALA A 87 -5.22 4.46 3.05
N ALA A 88 -4.30 4.92 2.20
CA ALA A 88 -4.53 5.02 0.76
C ALA A 88 -4.61 3.64 0.09
N TYR A 89 -3.83 2.69 0.54
CA TYR A 89 -3.92 1.32 0.03
C TYR A 89 -5.32 0.74 0.24
N ASN A 90 -5.92 1.00 1.39
CA ASN A 90 -7.26 0.51 1.73
C ASN A 90 -8.38 1.35 1.12
N ALA A 91 -8.33 2.68 1.26
CA ALA A 91 -9.42 3.59 0.88
C ALA A 91 -9.22 4.28 -0.47
N GLY A 92 -8.05 4.11 -1.07
CA GLY A 92 -7.66 4.85 -2.26
C GLY A 92 -6.97 6.17 -1.92
N GLU A 93 -6.01 6.57 -2.74
CA GLU A 93 -5.28 7.82 -2.55
C GLU A 93 -6.19 9.05 -2.68
N GLY A 94 -7.24 8.96 -3.49
CA GLY A 94 -8.21 10.07 -3.63
C GLY A 94 -8.90 10.43 -2.31
N ALA A 95 -9.24 9.43 -1.51
CA ALA A 95 -9.87 9.66 -0.20
C ALA A 95 -8.87 10.29 0.78
N VAL A 96 -7.63 9.80 0.81
CA VAL A 96 -6.59 10.35 1.68
C VAL A 96 -6.30 11.80 1.30
N ASP A 97 -6.21 12.10 0.01
CA ASP A 97 -5.97 13.45 -0.47
C ASP A 97 -7.11 14.39 -0.11
N ARG A 98 -8.36 13.93 -0.25
CA ARG A 98 -9.55 14.73 0.07
C ARG A 98 -9.64 15.07 1.55
N TYR A 99 -9.34 14.12 2.42
CA TYR A 99 -9.39 14.33 3.87
C TYR A 99 -8.08 14.87 4.45
N LEU A 100 -7.05 15.03 3.64
CA LEU A 100 -5.72 15.49 4.08
C LEU A 100 -5.17 14.61 5.22
N GLY A 101 -5.44 13.31 5.16
CA GLY A 101 -5.05 12.36 6.18
C GLY A 101 -5.84 11.08 6.10
N VAL A 102 -5.84 10.31 7.17
CA VAL A 102 -6.64 9.09 7.25
C VAL A 102 -8.13 9.46 7.18
N PRO A 103 -8.86 8.93 6.19
CA PRO A 103 -10.29 9.19 6.11
C PRO A 103 -11.02 8.70 7.37
N PRO A 104 -12.16 9.33 7.75
CA PRO A 104 -12.87 8.95 8.96
C PRO A 104 -13.73 7.69 8.76
N TYR A 105 -13.19 6.68 8.09
CA TYR A 105 -13.84 5.39 7.87
C TYR A 105 -13.35 4.41 8.92
N ALA A 106 -14.28 3.77 9.64
CA ALA A 106 -13.92 2.79 10.67
C ALA A 106 -13.05 1.66 10.10
N GLU A 107 -13.40 1.15 8.92
CA GLU A 107 -12.62 0.12 8.23
C GLU A 107 -11.18 0.56 7.97
N THR A 108 -10.99 1.75 7.45
CA THR A 108 -9.65 2.26 7.12
C THR A 108 -8.82 2.50 8.38
N ARG A 109 -9.41 3.04 9.43
CA ARG A 109 -8.72 3.23 10.71
C ARG A 109 -8.25 1.92 11.31
N GLN A 110 -9.09 0.90 11.28
CA GLN A 110 -8.74 -0.44 11.75
C GLN A 110 -7.66 -1.07 10.88
N TYR A 111 -7.75 -0.89 9.57
CA TYR A 111 -6.76 -1.37 8.62
C TYR A 111 -5.37 -0.76 8.90
N VAL A 112 -5.30 0.55 9.04
CA VAL A 112 -4.05 1.25 9.37
C VAL A 112 -3.44 0.72 10.66
N TRP A 113 -4.27 0.55 11.69
CA TRP A 113 -3.81 0.02 12.98
C TRP A 113 -3.22 -1.38 12.81
N LYS A 114 -3.90 -2.25 12.07
CA LYS A 114 -3.42 -3.62 11.80
C LYS A 114 -2.08 -3.62 11.08
N ILE A 115 -1.93 -2.78 10.06
CA ILE A 115 -0.67 -2.65 9.31
C ILE A 115 0.46 -2.23 10.24
N VAL A 116 0.27 -1.18 11.01
CA VAL A 116 1.30 -0.66 11.91
C VAL A 116 1.70 -1.72 12.94
N GLN A 117 0.73 -2.41 13.52
CA GLN A 117 1.01 -3.48 14.48
C GLN A 117 1.77 -4.63 13.82
N ALA A 118 1.33 -5.09 12.66
CA ALA A 118 1.96 -6.19 11.95
C ALA A 118 3.38 -5.83 11.46
N ALA A 119 3.64 -4.56 11.22
CA ALA A 119 4.95 -4.05 10.82
C ALA A 119 5.86 -3.67 12.01
N GLY A 120 5.50 -4.08 13.21
CA GLY A 120 6.31 -3.83 14.41
C GLY A 120 6.35 -2.38 14.84
N GLY A 121 5.32 -1.61 14.55
CA GLY A 121 5.23 -0.19 14.90
C GLY A 121 5.91 0.75 13.91
N MET A 122 6.20 0.27 12.70
CA MET A 122 6.84 1.08 11.67
C MET A 122 5.92 2.23 11.22
N LEU A 123 6.34 3.47 11.43
CA LEU A 123 5.58 4.66 11.03
C LEU A 123 6.20 5.37 9.84
N ASN A 124 7.48 5.16 9.58
CA ASN A 124 8.21 5.79 8.48
C ASN A 124 9.02 4.74 7.73
N HIS A 125 9.12 4.92 6.43
CA HIS A 125 9.85 4.03 5.53
C HIS A 125 10.61 4.87 4.51
N PRO A 126 11.85 4.50 4.13
CA PRO A 126 12.55 5.16 3.04
C PRO A 126 11.70 5.19 1.76
N PHE A 127 11.86 6.22 0.96
CA PHE A 127 11.11 6.36 -0.28
C PHE A 127 11.97 6.99 -1.37
N ASP A 128 11.59 6.73 -2.62
CA ASP A 128 12.16 7.35 -3.80
C ASP A 128 11.10 8.27 -4.40
N ALA A 129 11.30 9.57 -4.29
CA ALA A 129 10.34 10.57 -4.78
C ALA A 129 10.02 10.40 -6.27
N ALA A 130 10.98 9.89 -7.06
CA ALA A 130 10.77 9.64 -8.49
C ALA A 130 9.79 8.49 -8.77
N ALA A 131 9.54 7.61 -7.79
CA ALA A 131 8.62 6.49 -7.95
C ALA A 131 7.15 6.92 -8.01
N SER A 132 6.82 8.12 -7.50
CA SER A 132 5.52 8.73 -7.67
C SER A 132 5.68 9.93 -8.60
N ALA A 133 5.34 9.74 -9.89
CA ALA A 133 5.26 10.87 -10.80
C ALA A 133 4.12 11.78 -10.33
N VAL A 134 4.44 12.74 -9.50
CA VAL A 134 3.51 13.79 -9.10
C VAL A 134 3.34 14.68 -10.32
N SER A 135 2.12 14.80 -10.84
CA SER A 135 1.86 15.85 -11.81
C SER A 135 2.16 17.18 -11.14
N ASP A 136 2.83 18.11 -11.83
CA ASP A 136 3.22 19.41 -11.30
C ASP A 136 2.06 20.22 -10.72
N ASN A 137 0.83 19.77 -10.94
CA ASN A 137 -0.41 20.42 -10.50
C ASN A 137 -0.97 19.85 -9.19
N MET A 138 -0.33 18.86 -8.58
CA MET A 138 -0.85 18.32 -7.31
C MET A 138 -0.20 19.05 -6.13
N PRO A 139 -1.01 19.59 -5.21
CA PRO A 139 -0.45 20.20 -4.02
C PRO A 139 0.34 19.17 -3.22
N ILE A 140 1.50 19.57 -2.72
CA ILE A 140 2.27 18.75 -1.80
C ILE A 140 1.41 18.53 -0.57
N MET A 141 1.11 17.25 -0.27
CA MET A 141 0.34 16.94 0.91
C MET A 141 1.18 17.22 2.17
N ARG A 142 0.74 18.18 2.96
CA ARG A 142 1.30 18.38 4.28
C ARG A 142 0.71 17.32 5.21
N ARG A 143 1.52 16.85 6.15
CA ARG A 143 1.13 15.85 7.13
C ARG A 143 0.65 16.54 8.41
N PRO A 144 -0.64 16.91 8.50
CA PRO A 144 -1.13 17.77 9.60
C PRO A 144 -0.88 17.19 10.99
N TRP A 145 -0.86 15.85 11.14
CA TRP A 145 -0.62 15.21 12.43
C TRP A 145 0.84 15.31 12.89
N ARG A 146 1.79 15.63 12.01
CA ARG A 146 3.20 15.83 12.40
C ARG A 146 3.49 17.23 12.91
N LEU A 147 2.55 18.13 12.73
CA LEU A 147 2.66 19.52 13.17
C LEU A 147 2.09 19.75 14.57
N ARG A 148 1.60 18.70 15.19
CA ARG A 148 1.01 18.76 16.52
C ARG A 148 1.95 18.32 17.61
#